data_e4b39b1c1dbda725d7fd159f4eea3612
#
_entry.id   e4b39b1c1dbda725d7fd159f4eea3612
#
_cell.length_a   1.000
_cell.length_b   1.000
_cell.length_c   1.000
_cell.angle_alpha   90.00
_cell.angle_beta   90.00
_cell.angle_gamma   90.00
#
_symmetry.space_group_name_H-M   'P 1'
#
loop_
_entity.id
_entity.type
_entity.pdbx_description
1 polymer ?
#
loop_
_entity_poly.entity_id
_entity_poly.type
_entity_poly.pdbx_seq_one_letter_code
_entity_poly.pdbx_strand_id
1 'polypeptide(L)'
;MGARWSGALVILALTACSGQGNAEAENVRSAANRFAATVDSDTGAACGLLAPGTLETFETEEGPCAQELSTAAKGSGGSVESVEVYGKDAVAYLSSDTLFLARFPQGWRVTAAGCTKKADRPYDCAVRGA
;
A
#
# COMPACT_ATOMS: atom_id res chain seq x y z
N MET A 1 15.22 -45.81 45.46
CA MET A 1 13.86 -45.34 45.18
C MET A 1 13.94 -43.96 44.63
N GLY A 2 13.99 -43.84 43.34
CA GLY A 2 14.07 -42.54 42.67
C GLY A 2 12.68 -41.98 42.41
N ALA A 3 12.32 -40.87 43.05
CA ALA A 3 11.15 -40.09 42.64
C ALA A 3 11.46 -39.45 41.29
N ARG A 4 10.84 -39.94 40.25
CA ARG A 4 10.92 -39.29 38.94
C ARG A 4 9.91 -38.18 38.94
N TRP A 5 10.43 -36.98 39.03
CA TRP A 5 9.63 -35.80 38.76
C TRP A 5 9.61 -35.58 37.26
N SER A 6 8.54 -36.00 36.63
CA SER A 6 8.27 -35.59 35.25
C SER A 6 7.74 -34.18 35.30
N GLY A 7 8.63 -33.21 35.24
CA GLY A 7 8.26 -31.83 34.99
C GLY A 7 7.67 -31.72 33.62
N ALA A 8 6.34 -31.67 33.51
CA ALA A 8 5.69 -31.27 32.29
C ALA A 8 6.02 -29.80 32.03
N LEU A 9 6.94 -29.55 31.12
CA LEU A 9 7.21 -28.20 30.64
C LEU A 9 6.01 -27.78 29.78
N VAL A 10 5.09 -27.05 30.39
CA VAL A 10 4.02 -26.39 29.62
C VAL A 10 4.66 -25.20 28.94
N ILE A 11 5.06 -25.40 27.69
CA ILE A 11 5.46 -24.29 26.85
C ILE A 11 4.16 -23.57 26.46
N LEU A 12 3.84 -22.50 27.19
CA LEU A 12 2.84 -21.55 26.72
C LEU A 12 3.43 -20.90 25.48
N ALA A 13 3.01 -21.36 24.31
CA ALA A 13 3.22 -20.62 23.09
C ALA A 13 2.36 -19.35 23.17
N LEU A 14 2.96 -18.27 23.62
CA LEU A 14 2.39 -16.94 23.48
C LEU A 14 2.40 -16.61 22.00
N THR A 15 1.31 -16.96 21.32
CA THR A 15 1.07 -16.42 19.98
C THR A 15 0.76 -14.95 20.15
N ALA A 16 1.82 -14.13 20.05
CA ALA A 16 1.67 -12.70 20.09
C ALA A 16 0.88 -12.26 18.85
N CYS A 17 -0.29 -11.65 19.04
CA CYS A 17 -1.09 -11.02 17.98
C CYS A 17 -0.36 -9.87 17.27
N SER A 18 0.83 -9.48 17.71
CA SER A 18 1.66 -8.42 17.13
C SER A 18 2.22 -8.75 15.73
N GLY A 19 2.19 -10.03 15.30
CA GLY A 19 2.69 -10.42 13.99
C GLY A 19 1.83 -10.01 12.80
N GLN A 20 0.52 -9.77 12.99
CA GLN A 20 -0.40 -9.44 11.90
C GLN A 20 -0.20 -8.02 11.37
N GLY A 21 0.08 -7.03 12.25
CA GLY A 21 0.35 -5.66 11.86
C GLY A 21 1.63 -5.54 11.02
N ASN A 22 2.68 -6.28 11.37
CA ASN A 22 3.94 -6.28 10.63
C ASN A 22 3.81 -6.94 9.26
N ALA A 23 3.05 -8.04 9.15
CA ALA A 23 2.80 -8.71 7.88
C ALA A 23 2.03 -7.81 6.92
N GLU A 24 1.01 -7.11 7.39
CA GLU A 24 0.25 -6.16 6.57
C GLU A 24 1.10 -4.95 6.17
N ALA A 25 1.91 -4.42 7.07
CA ALA A 25 2.83 -3.32 6.75
C ALA A 25 3.81 -3.72 5.64
N GLU A 26 4.33 -4.93 5.66
CA GLU A 26 5.21 -5.45 4.60
C GLU A 26 4.47 -5.64 3.28
N ASN A 27 3.23 -6.12 3.32
CA ASN A 27 2.39 -6.26 2.14
C ASN A 27 2.09 -4.89 1.50
N VAL A 28 1.78 -3.90 2.31
CA VAL A 28 1.60 -2.50 1.85
C VAL A 28 2.89 -1.96 1.24
N ARG A 29 4.02 -2.15 1.90
CA ARG A 29 5.32 -1.72 1.40
C ARG A 29 5.64 -2.38 0.06
N SER A 30 5.38 -3.67 -0.08
CA SER A 30 5.58 -4.41 -1.32
C SER A 30 4.71 -3.87 -2.46
N ALA A 31 3.43 -3.61 -2.19
CA ALA A 31 2.52 -3.04 -3.18
C ALA A 31 2.96 -1.63 -3.60
N ALA A 32 3.33 -0.79 -2.64
CA ALA A 32 3.84 0.56 -2.90
C ALA A 32 5.14 0.54 -3.71
N ASN A 33 6.06 -0.35 -3.37
CA ASN A 33 7.32 -0.52 -4.12
C ASN A 33 7.07 -0.98 -5.55
N ARG A 34 6.14 -1.90 -5.78
CA ARG A 34 5.80 -2.33 -7.14
C ARG A 34 5.20 -1.20 -7.96
N PHE A 35 4.33 -0.41 -7.36
CA PHE A 35 3.77 0.77 -8.02
C PHE A 35 4.89 1.76 -8.36
N ALA A 36 5.72 2.11 -7.41
CA ALA A 36 6.83 3.04 -7.61
C ALA A 36 7.83 2.56 -8.67
N ALA A 37 8.08 1.25 -8.73
CA ALA A 37 9.01 0.66 -9.70
C ALA A 37 8.46 0.65 -11.13
N THR A 38 7.15 0.68 -11.31
CA THR A 38 6.51 0.48 -12.62
C THR A 38 5.85 1.73 -13.19
N VAL A 39 5.52 2.72 -12.36
CA VAL A 39 4.74 3.89 -12.78
C VAL A 39 5.37 4.66 -13.96
N ASP A 40 6.69 4.73 -14.01
CA ASP A 40 7.40 5.44 -15.08
C ASP A 40 7.96 4.51 -16.16
N SER A 41 8.27 3.25 -15.83
CA SER A 41 8.95 2.32 -16.74
C SER A 41 8.03 1.30 -17.39
N ASP A 42 6.95 0.93 -16.73
CA ASP A 42 5.93 -0.01 -17.22
C ASP A 42 4.56 0.45 -16.71
N THR A 43 4.10 1.55 -17.24
CA THR A 43 2.89 2.25 -16.79
C THR A 43 1.65 1.35 -16.86
N GLY A 44 1.56 0.47 -17.86
CA GLY A 44 0.48 -0.51 -17.95
C GLY A 44 0.43 -1.45 -16.75
N ALA A 45 1.59 -1.90 -16.27
CA ALA A 45 1.67 -2.72 -15.06
C ALA A 45 1.24 -1.92 -13.81
N ALA A 46 1.66 -0.65 -13.72
CA ALA A 46 1.24 0.24 -12.64
C ALA A 46 -0.29 0.44 -12.62
N CYS A 47 -0.92 0.55 -13.78
CA CYS A 47 -2.37 0.65 -13.89
C CYS A 47 -3.08 -0.56 -13.26
N GLY A 48 -2.51 -1.76 -13.39
CA GLY A 48 -3.03 -2.99 -12.75
C GLY A 48 -2.88 -3.01 -11.24
N LEU A 49 -2.10 -2.09 -10.67
CA LEU A 49 -1.93 -1.93 -9.23
C LEU A 49 -2.85 -0.87 -8.62
N LEU A 50 -3.61 -0.16 -9.44
CA LEU A 50 -4.67 0.74 -8.97
C LEU A 50 -5.87 -0.06 -8.47
N ALA A 51 -6.55 0.47 -7.46
CA ALA A 51 -7.85 -0.05 -7.06
C ALA A 51 -8.83 0.05 -8.24
N PRO A 52 -9.75 -0.92 -8.40
CA PRO A 52 -10.67 -0.93 -9.55
C PRO A 52 -11.46 0.38 -9.73
N GLY A 53 -12.01 0.92 -8.66
CA GLY A 53 -12.74 2.19 -8.71
C GLY A 53 -11.86 3.38 -9.06
N THR A 54 -10.62 3.37 -8.60
CA THR A 54 -9.62 4.40 -8.92
C THR A 54 -9.26 4.35 -10.39
N LEU A 55 -9.02 3.16 -10.93
CA LEU A 55 -8.71 2.97 -12.36
C LEU A 55 -9.87 3.47 -13.24
N GLU A 56 -11.09 3.09 -12.91
CA GLU A 56 -12.28 3.52 -13.66
C GLU A 56 -12.44 5.04 -13.64
N THR A 57 -12.34 5.66 -12.47
CA THR A 57 -12.44 7.12 -12.33
C THR A 57 -11.33 7.82 -13.10
N PHE A 58 -10.12 7.34 -12.98
CA PHE A 58 -8.96 7.92 -13.66
C PHE A 58 -9.11 7.86 -15.19
N GLU A 59 -9.52 6.71 -15.72
CA GLU A 59 -9.70 6.56 -17.16
C GLU A 59 -10.87 7.40 -17.71
N THR A 60 -11.90 7.62 -16.89
CA THR A 60 -13.02 8.49 -17.24
C THR A 60 -12.60 9.97 -17.27
N GLU A 61 -11.80 10.40 -16.32
CA GLU A 61 -11.38 11.80 -16.18
C GLU A 61 -10.20 12.18 -17.08
N GLU A 62 -9.20 11.30 -17.20
CA GLU A 62 -7.91 11.61 -17.81
C GLU A 62 -7.66 10.89 -19.15
N GLY A 63 -8.30 9.73 -19.35
CA GLY A 63 -8.10 8.91 -20.56
C GLY A 63 -7.36 7.60 -20.25
N PRO A 64 -6.79 6.94 -21.28
CA PRO A 64 -6.15 5.63 -21.11
C PRO A 64 -5.06 5.65 -20.04
N CYS A 65 -5.21 4.81 -19.01
CA CYS A 65 -4.32 4.80 -17.87
C CYS A 65 -2.84 4.60 -18.25
N ALA A 66 -2.56 3.69 -19.18
CA ALA A 66 -1.19 3.40 -19.60
C ALA A 66 -0.47 4.61 -20.25
N GLN A 67 -1.23 5.58 -20.73
CA GLN A 67 -0.69 6.80 -21.37
C GLN A 67 -0.61 7.98 -20.40
N GLU A 68 -1.54 8.07 -19.43
CA GLU A 68 -1.72 9.26 -18.60
C GLU A 68 -1.17 9.12 -17.18
N LEU A 69 -1.03 7.88 -16.67
CA LEU A 69 -0.74 7.67 -15.26
C LEU A 69 0.62 8.22 -14.83
N SER A 70 1.66 8.05 -15.64
CA SER A 70 3.01 8.52 -15.26
C SER A 70 3.07 10.04 -15.10
N THR A 71 2.30 10.78 -15.89
CA THR A 71 2.20 12.24 -15.77
C THR A 71 1.40 12.63 -14.52
N ALA A 72 0.26 11.99 -14.29
CA ALA A 72 -0.60 12.29 -13.13
C ALA A 72 0.06 11.89 -11.80
N ALA A 73 0.73 10.75 -11.78
CA ALA A 73 1.43 10.24 -10.61
C ALA A 73 2.92 10.63 -10.59
N LYS A 74 3.24 11.79 -11.11
CA LYS A 74 4.60 12.32 -11.11
C LYS A 74 5.13 12.41 -9.67
N GLY A 75 6.28 11.79 -9.42
CA GLY A 75 6.87 11.68 -8.10
C GLY A 75 6.59 10.35 -7.39
N SER A 76 5.66 9.54 -7.89
CA SER A 76 5.37 8.22 -7.30
C SER A 76 6.47 7.18 -7.52
N GLY A 77 7.47 7.48 -8.33
CA GLY A 77 8.62 6.61 -8.57
C GLY A 77 9.69 6.65 -7.48
N GLY A 78 9.47 7.36 -6.39
CA GLY A 78 10.44 7.48 -5.29
C GLY A 78 10.49 6.25 -4.38
N SER A 79 11.47 6.23 -3.47
CA SER A 79 11.64 5.15 -2.49
C SER A 79 10.54 5.21 -1.42
N VAL A 80 10.06 4.06 -1.00
CA VAL A 80 9.15 3.95 0.15
C VAL A 80 9.95 4.15 1.43
N GLU A 81 9.64 5.20 2.17
CA GLU A 81 10.31 5.54 3.43
C GLU A 81 9.62 4.90 4.64
N SER A 82 8.29 4.97 4.68
CA SER A 82 7.50 4.39 5.77
C SER A 82 6.09 4.05 5.29
N VAL A 83 5.41 3.18 6.06
CA VAL A 83 4.01 2.82 5.83
C VAL A 83 3.25 2.85 7.14
N GLU A 84 1.96 3.16 7.07
CA GLU A 84 1.02 3.09 8.18
C GLU A 84 -0.20 2.30 7.73
N VAL A 85 -0.66 1.37 8.56
CA VAL A 85 -1.81 0.51 8.26
C VAL A 85 -2.94 0.80 9.22
N TYR A 86 -4.11 1.05 8.68
CA TYR A 86 -5.34 1.34 9.43
C TYR A 86 -6.44 0.36 9.01
N GLY A 87 -6.41 -0.86 9.54
CA GLY A 87 -7.36 -1.89 9.13
C GLY A 87 -7.20 -2.28 7.66
N LYS A 88 -8.17 -1.93 6.84
CA LYS A 88 -8.17 -2.20 5.38
C LYS A 88 -7.63 -1.05 4.56
N ASP A 89 -7.18 0.02 5.19
CA ASP A 89 -6.60 1.20 4.56
C ASP A 89 -5.15 1.36 4.98
N ALA A 90 -4.35 1.97 4.14
CA ALA A 90 -2.95 2.22 4.45
C ALA A 90 -2.44 3.46 3.72
N VAL A 91 -1.36 4.00 4.25
CA VAL A 91 -0.62 5.11 3.65
C VAL A 91 0.83 4.67 3.51
N ALA A 92 1.41 4.91 2.34
CA ALA A 92 2.83 4.74 2.08
C ALA A 92 3.44 6.10 1.79
N TYR A 93 4.43 6.48 2.59
CA TYR A 93 5.18 7.71 2.40
C TYR A 93 6.42 7.42 1.58
N LEU A 94 6.51 8.02 0.40
CA LEU A 94 7.65 7.94 -0.49
C LEU A 94 8.49 9.20 -0.37
N SER A 95 9.70 9.17 -0.90
CA SER A 95 10.59 10.34 -0.91
C SER A 95 9.99 11.54 -1.65
N SER A 96 9.11 11.33 -2.60
CA SER A 96 8.54 12.38 -3.46
C SER A 96 7.03 12.29 -3.67
N ASP A 97 6.33 11.40 -2.96
CA ASP A 97 4.87 11.26 -3.04
C ASP A 97 4.32 10.58 -1.78
N THR A 98 3.01 10.65 -1.63
CA THR A 98 2.26 9.87 -0.64
C THR A 98 1.24 9.04 -1.38
N LEU A 99 1.26 7.72 -1.16
CA LEU A 99 0.30 6.79 -1.75
C LEU A 99 -0.72 6.38 -0.69
N PHE A 100 -1.98 6.35 -1.09
CA PHE A 100 -3.04 5.74 -0.30
C PHE A 100 -3.39 4.39 -0.90
N LEU A 101 -3.58 3.40 -0.04
CA LEU A 101 -3.87 2.03 -0.46
C LEU A 101 -5.06 1.50 0.30
N ALA A 102 -5.73 0.52 -0.28
CA ALA A 102 -6.77 -0.25 0.38
C ALA A 102 -6.58 -1.73 0.07
N ARG A 103 -7.05 -2.58 0.98
CA ARG A 103 -6.97 -4.03 0.83
C ARG A 103 -8.22 -4.57 0.16
N PHE A 104 -8.00 -5.30 -0.92
CA PHE A 104 -9.02 -6.00 -1.70
C PHE A 104 -8.76 -7.51 -1.62
N PRO A 105 -9.69 -8.38 -2.08
CA PRO A 105 -9.44 -9.82 -2.12
C PRO A 105 -8.17 -10.20 -2.88
N GLN A 106 -7.77 -9.43 -3.89
CA GLN A 106 -6.57 -9.64 -4.68
C GLN A 106 -5.29 -9.09 -4.04
N GLY A 107 -5.42 -8.40 -2.90
CA GLY A 107 -4.31 -7.78 -2.18
C GLY A 107 -4.44 -6.26 -2.10
N TRP A 108 -3.38 -5.62 -1.69
CA TRP A 108 -3.33 -4.16 -1.58
C TRP A 108 -3.26 -3.49 -2.94
N ARG A 109 -4.06 -2.44 -3.12
CA ARG A 109 -4.12 -1.66 -4.36
C ARG A 109 -4.04 -0.17 -4.03
N VAL A 110 -3.47 0.60 -4.95
CA VAL A 110 -3.35 2.05 -4.81
C VAL A 110 -4.70 2.71 -5.09
N THR A 111 -5.20 3.48 -4.13
CA THR A 111 -6.45 4.24 -4.25
C THR A 111 -6.22 5.70 -4.59
N ALA A 112 -5.04 6.24 -4.26
CA ALA A 112 -4.67 7.60 -4.62
C ALA A 112 -3.15 7.73 -4.75
N ALA A 113 -2.71 8.57 -5.66
CA ALA A 113 -1.31 8.86 -5.96
C ALA A 113 -1.17 10.28 -6.53
N GLY A 114 0.04 10.78 -6.62
CA GLY A 114 0.28 12.15 -7.04
C GLY A 114 -0.33 13.13 -6.05
N CYS A 115 -0.09 12.91 -4.77
CA CYS A 115 -0.77 13.60 -3.68
C CYS A 115 0.06 14.75 -3.14
N THR A 116 -0.57 15.92 -3.07
CA THR A 116 0.02 17.13 -2.49
C THR A 116 -0.70 17.47 -1.20
N LYS A 117 0.06 17.70 -0.13
CA LYS A 117 -0.50 18.12 1.15
C LYS A 117 -0.99 19.57 1.05
N LYS A 118 -2.20 19.82 1.56
CA LYS A 118 -2.84 21.14 1.56
C LYS A 118 -3.06 21.65 2.98
N ALA A 119 -3.12 22.99 3.14
CA ALA A 119 -3.33 23.62 4.42
C ALA A 119 -4.76 23.45 4.96
N ASP A 120 -5.76 23.40 4.06
CA ASP A 120 -7.19 23.34 4.37
C ASP A 120 -7.77 21.92 4.35
N ARG A 121 -7.01 20.95 3.86
CA ARG A 121 -7.38 19.53 3.77
C ARG A 121 -6.11 18.67 3.76
N PRO A 122 -6.18 17.39 4.15
CA PRO A 122 -4.98 16.56 4.26
C PRO A 122 -4.19 16.44 2.96
N TYR A 123 -4.88 16.11 1.85
CA TYR A 123 -4.21 15.88 0.56
C TYR A 123 -5.14 16.22 -0.62
N ASP A 124 -4.50 16.61 -1.70
CA ASP A 124 -5.10 16.72 -3.02
C ASP A 124 -4.33 15.78 -3.96
N CYS A 125 -5.00 14.80 -4.52
CA CYS A 125 -4.36 13.74 -5.31
C CYS A 125 -4.81 13.81 -6.76
N ALA A 126 -3.85 13.78 -7.69
CA ALA A 126 -4.12 13.77 -9.13
C ALA A 126 -4.75 12.44 -9.56
N VAL A 127 -4.37 11.34 -8.92
CA VAL A 127 -4.98 10.02 -9.10
C VAL A 127 -5.81 9.72 -7.86
N ARG A 128 -7.11 9.48 -8.03
CA ARG A 128 -8.02 9.26 -6.91
C ARG A 128 -9.23 8.44 -7.32
N GLY A 129 -9.86 7.81 -6.34
CA GLY A 129 -11.18 7.21 -6.50
C GLY A 129 -12.29 8.27 -6.53
N ALA A 130 -13.45 7.85 -6.98
CA ALA A 130 -14.64 8.68 -7.00
C ALA A 130 -15.14 8.97 -5.56
#